data_9c85b16cc8772402c1d037966f295aa5
#
_entry.id   9c85b16cc8772402c1d037966f295aa5
#
_cell.length_a   1.000
_cell.length_b   1.000
_cell.length_c   1.000
_cell.angle_alpha   90.00
_cell.angle_beta   90.00
_cell.angle_gamma   90.00
#
_symmetry.space_group_name_H-M   'P 1'
#
loop_
_entity.id
_entity.type
_entity.pdbx_description
1 polymer ?
#
loop_
_entity_poly.entity_id
_entity_poly.type
_entity_poly.pdbx_seq_one_letter_code
_entity_poly.pdbx_strand_id
1 'polypeptide(L)'
;MKTLAFFFLAATVLLAAAAEEFSTSAGTLQIVPIQHASLLVKAGGKVLYVDPAQGTYDGLPPADYILITDIHGDHMAPAVVDKLKKASTVIVAPKAVAEKFPGALVMANGDTKTLGDFKIEAVPMYNLKPTADGQIYHEKGRGNGYIVTYGRKRFYFAGDTEGTPEMRALKNIDVAFIPMNLPYTMTPQAAADAVRAFHPAVVYPYHYRGQDTKVFAKELEGIGIDVRLRDWYAK
;
A
#
# COMPACT_ATOMS: atom_id res chain seq x y z
N MET A 1 13.90 -54.69 -22.53
CA MET A 1 12.79 -53.75 -22.36
C MET A 1 13.25 -52.67 -21.36
N LYS A 2 13.51 -51.42 -21.83
CA LYS A 2 13.91 -50.32 -20.98
C LYS A 2 12.67 -49.46 -20.71
N THR A 3 12.22 -49.43 -19.45
CA THR A 3 11.06 -48.66 -19.03
C THR A 3 11.50 -47.21 -18.83
N LEU A 4 11.01 -46.32 -19.65
CA LEU A 4 11.25 -44.88 -19.55
C LEU A 4 10.26 -44.30 -18.51
N ALA A 5 10.78 -43.86 -17.34
CA ALA A 5 9.98 -43.18 -16.33
C ALA A 5 9.86 -41.69 -16.71
N PHE A 6 8.66 -41.25 -17.06
CA PHE A 6 8.34 -39.85 -17.23
C PHE A 6 8.11 -39.22 -15.83
N PHE A 7 9.02 -38.36 -15.40
CA PHE A 7 8.79 -37.47 -14.26
C PHE A 7 7.91 -36.30 -14.73
N PHE A 8 6.65 -36.29 -14.31
CA PHE A 8 5.82 -35.09 -14.39
C PHE A 8 6.26 -34.11 -13.32
N LEU A 9 6.95 -33.04 -13.72
CA LEU A 9 7.20 -31.90 -12.87
C LEU A 9 5.90 -31.10 -12.74
N ALA A 10 5.16 -31.29 -11.65
CA ALA A 10 4.00 -30.46 -11.34
C ALA A 10 4.50 -29.05 -10.99
N ALA A 11 4.39 -28.13 -11.93
CA ALA A 11 4.56 -26.72 -11.68
C ALA A 11 3.39 -26.27 -10.77
N THR A 12 3.65 -26.08 -9.50
CA THR A 12 2.75 -25.36 -8.58
C THR A 12 2.68 -23.91 -9.06
N VAL A 13 1.62 -23.59 -9.80
CA VAL A 13 1.26 -22.20 -10.08
C VAL A 13 0.81 -21.61 -8.74
N LEU A 14 1.71 -20.88 -8.09
CA LEU A 14 1.31 -19.98 -7.00
C LEU A 14 0.33 -18.98 -7.62
N LEU A 15 -0.95 -19.05 -7.27
CA LEU A 15 -1.92 -18.02 -7.63
C LEU A 15 -1.52 -16.76 -6.89
N ALA A 16 -0.62 -15.98 -7.45
CA ALA A 16 -0.45 -14.59 -7.03
C ALA A 16 -1.79 -13.89 -7.29
N ALA A 17 -2.24 -13.07 -6.34
CA ALA A 17 -3.42 -12.22 -6.55
C ALA A 17 -3.26 -11.52 -7.91
N ALA A 18 -4.32 -11.53 -8.74
CA ALA A 18 -4.24 -10.97 -10.08
C ALA A 18 -3.76 -9.52 -10.04
N ALA A 19 -2.79 -9.19 -10.87
CA ALA A 19 -2.30 -7.83 -10.98
C ALA A 19 -3.42 -6.89 -11.46
N GLU A 20 -3.54 -5.72 -10.83
CA GLU A 20 -4.42 -4.65 -11.26
C GLU A 20 -3.67 -3.74 -12.23
N GLU A 21 -4.25 -3.47 -13.39
CA GLU A 21 -3.61 -2.66 -14.43
C GLU A 21 -4.33 -1.31 -14.59
N PHE A 22 -3.53 -0.27 -14.69
CA PHE A 22 -4.01 1.11 -14.90
C PHE A 22 -3.26 1.73 -16.09
N SER A 23 -4.01 2.07 -17.15
CA SER A 23 -3.46 2.84 -18.26
C SER A 23 -3.19 4.29 -17.82
N THR A 24 -1.99 4.79 -18.05
CA THR A 24 -1.59 6.16 -17.76
C THR A 24 -1.01 6.84 -19.00
N SER A 25 -0.76 8.14 -18.96
CA SER A 25 -0.12 8.86 -20.07
C SER A 25 1.37 8.50 -20.28
N ALA A 26 1.99 7.80 -19.31
CA ALA A 26 3.38 7.32 -19.37
C ALA A 26 3.47 5.79 -19.58
N GLY A 27 2.36 5.13 -19.89
CA GLY A 27 2.27 3.68 -20.07
C GLY A 27 1.47 3.00 -18.97
N THR A 28 1.47 1.67 -18.95
CA THR A 28 0.72 0.87 -17.98
C THR A 28 1.45 0.85 -16.63
N LEU A 29 0.68 1.04 -15.55
CA LEU A 29 1.11 0.77 -14.19
C LEU A 29 0.36 -0.46 -13.67
N GLN A 30 1.09 -1.43 -13.13
CA GLN A 30 0.55 -2.63 -12.50
C GLN A 30 0.69 -2.55 -10.99
N ILE A 31 -0.33 -2.98 -10.25
CA ILE A 31 -0.31 -3.14 -8.79
C ILE A 31 -0.60 -4.60 -8.47
N VAL A 32 0.28 -5.22 -7.70
CA VAL A 32 0.13 -6.60 -7.22
C VAL A 32 -0.04 -6.57 -5.72
N PRO A 33 -1.23 -6.90 -5.18
CA PRO A 33 -1.41 -7.14 -3.75
C PRO A 33 -0.49 -8.28 -3.29
N ILE A 34 0.20 -8.11 -2.19
CA ILE A 34 1.03 -9.17 -1.58
C ILE A 34 0.30 -9.72 -0.36
N GLN A 35 0.24 -8.94 0.71
CA GLN A 35 -0.53 -9.27 1.90
C GLN A 35 -0.67 -8.05 2.80
N HIS A 36 -1.83 -7.89 3.44
CA HIS A 36 -2.10 -6.87 4.45
C HIS A 36 -1.92 -5.44 3.93
N ALA A 37 -0.81 -4.75 4.27
CA ALA A 37 -0.43 -3.45 3.73
C ALA A 37 0.58 -3.55 2.58
N SER A 38 1.15 -4.74 2.38
CA SER A 38 2.26 -4.95 1.44
C SER A 38 1.77 -5.08 0.00
N LEU A 39 2.33 -4.30 -0.89
CA LEU A 39 2.05 -4.38 -2.32
C LEU A 39 3.27 -4.04 -3.19
N LEU A 40 3.21 -4.47 -4.44
CA LEU A 40 4.20 -4.23 -5.46
C LEU A 40 3.58 -3.40 -6.58
N VAL A 41 4.27 -2.35 -7.00
CA VAL A 41 3.94 -1.51 -8.17
C VAL A 41 5.00 -1.70 -9.24
N LYS A 42 4.59 -1.93 -10.50
CA LYS A 42 5.48 -1.98 -11.66
C LYS A 42 5.05 -0.93 -12.67
N ALA A 43 5.95 -0.06 -13.09
CA ALA A 43 5.68 0.93 -14.13
C ALA A 43 6.99 1.48 -14.70
N GLY A 44 7.06 1.76 -16.00
CA GLY A 44 8.24 2.34 -16.66
C GLY A 44 9.52 1.51 -16.50
N GLY A 45 9.40 0.17 -16.43
CA GLY A 45 10.54 -0.71 -16.18
C GLY A 45 11.09 -0.64 -14.74
N LYS A 46 10.38 0.03 -13.82
CA LYS A 46 10.75 0.19 -12.41
C LYS A 46 9.86 -0.64 -11.51
N VAL A 47 10.43 -1.03 -10.37
CA VAL A 47 9.81 -1.82 -9.31
C VAL A 47 9.77 -1.00 -8.03
N LEU A 48 8.57 -0.76 -7.52
CA LEU A 48 8.35 -0.04 -6.27
C LEU A 48 7.53 -0.93 -5.33
N TYR A 49 8.00 -1.09 -4.09
CA TYR A 49 7.23 -1.74 -3.02
C TYR A 49 6.69 -0.71 -2.06
N VAL A 50 5.49 -0.97 -1.55
CA VAL A 50 4.92 -0.25 -0.41
C VAL A 50 4.79 -1.23 0.74
N ASP A 51 5.29 -0.84 1.91
CA ASP A 51 5.25 -1.60 3.16
C ASP A 51 5.64 -3.08 3.02
N PRO A 52 6.84 -3.40 2.48
CA PRO A 52 7.23 -4.79 2.29
C PRO A 52 7.55 -5.45 3.64
N ALA A 53 6.53 -6.04 4.26
CA ALA A 53 6.65 -6.67 5.57
C ALA A 53 6.00 -8.06 5.61
N GLN A 54 4.73 -8.17 5.25
CA GLN A 54 3.97 -9.42 5.30
C GLN A 54 3.82 -10.06 3.92
N GLY A 55 3.65 -11.39 3.89
CA GLY A 55 3.46 -12.16 2.67
C GLY A 55 4.72 -12.85 2.15
N THR A 56 4.63 -13.38 0.93
CA THR A 56 5.69 -14.12 0.26
C THR A 56 6.31 -13.27 -0.83
N TYR A 57 7.63 -13.16 -0.80
CA TYR A 57 8.42 -12.37 -1.74
C TYR A 57 9.30 -13.21 -2.66
N ASP A 58 9.21 -14.54 -2.58
CA ASP A 58 10.00 -15.46 -3.42
C ASP A 58 9.61 -15.31 -4.89
N GLY A 59 10.62 -15.15 -5.74
CA GLY A 59 10.41 -14.94 -7.18
C GLY A 59 9.95 -13.53 -7.57
N LEU A 60 9.72 -12.62 -6.62
CA LEU A 60 9.43 -11.22 -6.93
C LEU A 60 10.72 -10.46 -7.30
N PRO A 61 10.64 -9.46 -8.19
CA PRO A 61 11.81 -8.73 -8.65
C PRO A 61 12.42 -7.85 -7.56
N PRO A 62 13.73 -7.55 -7.62
CA PRO A 62 14.36 -6.61 -6.68
C PRO A 62 13.82 -5.19 -6.88
N ALA A 63 13.82 -4.42 -5.80
CA ALA A 63 13.25 -3.08 -5.73
C ALA A 63 14.15 -2.01 -6.38
N ASP A 64 13.56 -1.10 -7.15
CA ASP A 64 14.15 0.22 -7.43
C ASP A 64 13.83 1.20 -6.30
N TYR A 65 12.59 1.15 -5.80
CA TYR A 65 12.06 2.01 -4.74
C TYR A 65 11.33 1.20 -3.68
N ILE A 66 11.47 1.60 -2.42
CA ILE A 66 10.70 1.05 -1.30
C ILE A 66 10.11 2.23 -0.52
N LEU A 67 8.78 2.29 -0.41
CA LEU A 67 8.08 3.26 0.43
C LEU A 67 7.65 2.54 1.70
N ILE A 68 7.95 3.09 2.87
CA ILE A 68 7.52 2.57 4.16
C ILE A 68 6.71 3.63 4.88
N THR A 69 5.48 3.28 5.28
CA THR A 69 4.53 4.23 5.86
C THR A 69 4.70 4.40 7.36
N ASP A 70 4.97 3.32 8.10
CA ASP A 70 5.04 3.32 9.57
C ASP A 70 6.14 2.39 10.11
N ILE A 71 6.44 2.54 11.41
CA ILE A 71 7.48 1.77 12.13
C ILE A 71 7.00 0.39 12.59
N HIS A 72 5.70 0.11 12.57
CA HIS A 72 5.16 -1.15 13.04
C HIS A 72 5.59 -2.32 12.16
N GLY A 73 5.69 -3.52 12.76
CA GLY A 73 6.28 -4.69 12.10
C GLY A 73 5.48 -5.24 10.92
N ASP A 74 4.24 -4.82 10.73
CA ASP A 74 3.39 -5.17 9.60
C ASP A 74 3.52 -4.20 8.40
N HIS A 75 4.27 -3.10 8.57
CA HIS A 75 4.67 -2.15 7.51
C HIS A 75 6.18 -2.19 7.27
N MET A 76 6.97 -2.50 8.29
CA MET A 76 8.43 -2.44 8.25
C MET A 76 9.05 -3.76 8.73
N ALA A 77 9.60 -4.53 7.81
CA ALA A 77 10.38 -5.73 8.12
C ALA A 77 11.79 -5.63 7.51
N PRO A 78 12.83 -5.28 8.30
CA PRO A 78 14.19 -5.09 7.79
C PRO A 78 14.71 -6.28 6.98
N ALA A 79 14.44 -7.51 7.42
CA ALA A 79 14.86 -8.72 6.69
C ALA A 79 14.21 -8.84 5.29
N VAL A 80 12.96 -8.40 5.13
CA VAL A 80 12.28 -8.38 3.82
C VAL A 80 12.86 -7.27 2.95
N VAL A 81 13.06 -6.08 3.51
CA VAL A 81 13.71 -4.96 2.82
C VAL A 81 15.10 -5.36 2.33
N ASP A 82 15.90 -6.00 3.18
CA ASP A 82 17.25 -6.48 2.82
C ASP A 82 17.24 -7.51 1.68
N LYS A 83 16.23 -8.38 1.65
CA LYS A 83 16.04 -9.36 0.57
C LYS A 83 15.67 -8.71 -0.77
N LEU A 84 14.89 -7.63 -0.73
CA LEU A 84 14.38 -6.96 -1.93
C LEU A 84 15.32 -5.88 -2.47
N LYS A 85 16.14 -5.27 -1.61
CA LYS A 85 17.01 -4.16 -2.03
C LYS A 85 18.18 -4.62 -2.88
N LYS A 86 18.60 -3.78 -3.79
CA LYS A 86 19.86 -3.79 -4.53
C LYS A 86 20.67 -2.53 -4.19
N ALA A 87 21.92 -2.44 -4.57
CA ALA A 87 22.78 -1.29 -4.23
C ALA A 87 22.20 0.08 -4.66
N SER A 88 21.39 0.09 -5.72
CA SER A 88 20.75 1.31 -6.23
C SER A 88 19.33 1.56 -5.69
N THR A 89 18.81 0.74 -4.79
CA THR A 89 17.46 0.91 -4.23
C THR A 89 17.41 2.17 -3.37
N VAL A 90 16.39 3.00 -3.62
CA VAL A 90 16.06 4.15 -2.77
C VAL A 90 14.93 3.76 -1.83
N ILE A 91 15.20 3.79 -0.52
CA ILE A 91 14.18 3.63 0.52
C ILE A 91 13.67 5.02 0.88
N VAL A 92 12.35 5.20 0.85
CA VAL A 92 11.66 6.45 1.23
C VAL A 92 10.86 6.17 2.48
N ALA A 93 11.03 6.98 3.52
CA ALA A 93 10.39 6.70 4.79
C ALA A 93 10.22 7.97 5.65
N PRO A 94 9.30 7.98 6.64
CA PRO A 94 9.30 8.99 7.68
C PRO A 94 10.54 8.83 8.58
N LYS A 95 10.88 9.90 9.31
CA LYS A 95 12.08 9.94 10.15
C LYS A 95 12.20 8.73 11.09
N ALA A 96 11.12 8.37 11.77
CA ALA A 96 11.10 7.26 12.73
C ALA A 96 11.48 5.90 12.10
N VAL A 97 11.08 5.67 10.85
CA VAL A 97 11.44 4.47 10.07
C VAL A 97 12.87 4.56 9.55
N ALA A 98 13.28 5.74 9.04
CA ALA A 98 14.59 5.97 8.45
C ALA A 98 15.75 5.69 9.43
N GLU A 99 15.52 5.80 10.74
CA GLU A 99 16.48 5.43 11.78
C GLU A 99 16.88 3.94 11.72
N LYS A 100 16.05 3.08 11.13
CA LYS A 100 16.35 1.65 10.91
C LYS A 100 17.03 1.38 9.58
N PHE A 101 17.05 2.34 8.66
CA PHE A 101 17.59 2.17 7.31
C PHE A 101 18.58 3.30 7.00
N PRO A 102 19.87 3.18 7.37
CA PRO A 102 20.89 4.19 7.06
C PRO A 102 20.91 4.50 5.55
N GLY A 103 20.86 5.77 5.20
CA GLY A 103 20.80 6.22 3.82
C GLY A 103 19.39 6.31 3.21
N ALA A 104 18.33 6.02 3.98
CA ALA A 104 16.97 6.25 3.51
C ALA A 104 16.70 7.74 3.24
N LEU A 105 15.94 8.00 2.19
CA LEU A 105 15.42 9.33 1.87
C LEU A 105 14.27 9.65 2.83
N VAL A 106 14.55 10.53 3.77
CA VAL A 106 13.53 10.97 4.75
C VAL A 106 12.54 11.91 4.08
N MET A 107 11.25 11.64 4.29
CA MET A 107 10.16 12.55 3.94
C MET A 107 9.30 12.84 5.17
N ALA A 108 9.00 14.10 5.42
CA ALA A 108 7.99 14.54 6.39
C ALA A 108 6.63 14.74 5.70
N ASN A 109 5.55 14.78 6.49
CA ASN A 109 4.22 15.10 5.96
C ASN A 109 4.25 16.44 5.21
N GLY A 110 3.75 16.45 3.97
CA GLY A 110 3.76 17.61 3.06
C GLY A 110 4.94 17.65 2.10
N ASP A 111 5.97 16.84 2.32
CA ASP A 111 7.10 16.76 1.38
C ASP A 111 6.72 16.14 0.04
N THR A 112 7.42 16.58 -1.00
CA THR A 112 7.32 16.03 -2.36
C THR A 112 8.70 15.71 -2.89
N LYS A 113 8.87 14.53 -3.51
CA LYS A 113 10.09 14.09 -4.19
C LYS A 113 9.76 13.45 -5.54
N THR A 114 10.69 13.58 -6.49
CA THR A 114 10.61 12.88 -7.78
C THR A 114 11.71 11.85 -7.85
N LEU A 115 11.33 10.60 -8.13
CA LEU A 115 12.24 9.45 -8.29
C LEU A 115 11.98 8.83 -9.67
N GLY A 116 12.83 9.13 -10.64
CA GLY A 116 12.57 8.78 -12.04
C GLY A 116 11.26 9.39 -12.52
N ASP A 117 10.36 8.56 -13.04
CA ASP A 117 9.03 8.99 -13.54
C ASP A 117 7.95 9.05 -12.43
N PHE A 118 8.30 8.76 -11.18
CA PHE A 118 7.38 8.81 -10.05
C PHE A 118 7.54 10.11 -9.28
N LYS A 119 6.43 10.86 -9.12
CA LYS A 119 6.33 11.93 -8.12
C LYS A 119 5.70 11.34 -6.87
N ILE A 120 6.35 11.49 -5.72
CA ILE A 120 5.92 10.97 -4.41
C ILE A 120 5.62 12.14 -3.51
N GLU A 121 4.40 12.15 -2.93
CA GLU A 121 3.95 13.18 -1.99
C GLU A 121 3.65 12.46 -0.66
N ALA A 122 4.23 12.93 0.44
CA ALA A 122 3.97 12.40 1.79
C ALA A 122 2.75 13.10 2.39
N VAL A 123 1.77 12.32 2.84
CA VAL A 123 0.49 12.78 3.40
C VAL A 123 0.44 12.42 4.89
N PRO A 124 -0.14 13.26 5.77
CA PRO A 124 -0.37 12.89 7.16
C PRO A 124 -1.13 11.57 7.32
N MET A 125 -0.62 10.72 8.21
CA MET A 125 -1.15 9.41 8.57
C MET A 125 -1.15 9.33 10.10
N TYR A 126 -2.35 9.26 10.72
CA TYR A 126 -2.44 9.25 12.19
C TYR A 126 -3.85 8.88 12.70
N ASN A 127 -3.95 8.54 14.01
CA ASN A 127 -5.21 8.39 14.72
C ASN A 127 -5.73 9.72 15.24
N LEU A 128 -7.04 9.98 15.08
CA LEU A 128 -7.71 11.22 15.48
C LEU A 128 -7.93 11.31 17.01
N LYS A 129 -8.05 10.14 17.67
CA LYS A 129 -8.35 10.03 19.09
C LYS A 129 -7.73 8.75 19.65
N PRO A 130 -7.50 8.70 20.97
CA PRO A 130 -7.14 7.45 21.63
C PRO A 130 -8.22 6.37 21.48
N THR A 131 -7.78 5.12 21.44
CA THR A 131 -8.64 3.94 21.53
C THR A 131 -9.28 3.81 22.92
N ALA A 132 -10.16 2.84 23.11
CA ALA A 132 -10.85 2.64 24.38
C ALA A 132 -9.92 2.35 25.58
N ASP A 133 -8.73 1.79 25.31
CA ASP A 133 -7.65 1.58 26.28
C ASP A 133 -6.72 2.77 26.48
N GLY A 134 -7.04 3.92 25.86
CA GLY A 134 -6.29 5.18 25.97
C GLY A 134 -5.04 5.26 25.09
N GLN A 135 -4.81 4.29 24.18
CA GLN A 135 -3.65 4.26 23.30
C GLN A 135 -3.87 5.07 22.01
N ILE A 136 -2.85 5.78 21.57
CA ILE A 136 -2.73 6.33 20.21
C ILE A 136 -1.68 5.49 19.49
N TYR A 137 -2.12 4.59 18.61
CA TYR A 137 -1.20 3.70 17.90
C TYR A 137 -0.37 4.44 16.84
N HIS A 138 -0.94 5.47 16.23
CA HIS A 138 -0.30 6.23 15.15
C HIS A 138 -0.37 7.72 15.47
N GLU A 139 0.72 8.26 15.99
CA GLU A 139 0.82 9.68 16.35
C GLU A 139 0.97 10.55 15.10
N LYS A 140 0.36 11.73 15.12
CA LYS A 140 0.48 12.69 14.02
C LYS A 140 1.95 13.08 13.79
N GLY A 141 2.40 12.96 12.54
CA GLY A 141 3.76 13.31 12.13
C GLY A 141 4.80 12.18 12.29
N ARG A 142 4.44 11.03 12.89
CA ARG A 142 5.33 9.87 13.00
C ARG A 142 5.42 9.09 11.69
N GLY A 143 4.28 8.84 11.03
CA GLY A 143 4.17 8.09 9.80
C GLY A 143 3.76 8.94 8.59
N ASN A 144 3.81 8.34 7.40
CA ASN A 144 3.37 8.92 6.14
C ASN A 144 2.41 8.00 5.41
N GLY A 145 1.27 8.52 4.95
CA GLY A 145 0.67 8.00 3.74
C GLY A 145 1.42 8.54 2.52
N TYR A 146 1.31 7.89 1.37
CA TYR A 146 1.97 8.33 0.15
C TYR A 146 1.00 8.47 -1.01
N ILE A 147 1.12 9.57 -1.77
CA ILE A 147 0.52 9.67 -3.10
C ILE A 147 1.64 9.51 -4.11
N VAL A 148 1.55 8.45 -4.91
CA VAL A 148 2.47 8.18 -6.02
C VAL A 148 1.78 8.59 -7.31
N THR A 149 2.37 9.56 -8.02
CA THR A 149 1.89 9.97 -9.35
C THR A 149 2.78 9.36 -10.42
N TYR A 150 2.15 8.67 -11.38
CA TYR A 150 2.80 8.15 -12.58
C TYR A 150 1.93 8.45 -13.81
N GLY A 151 2.48 9.10 -14.81
CA GLY A 151 1.78 9.48 -16.03
C GLY A 151 0.44 10.20 -15.76
N ARG A 152 0.41 11.18 -14.89
CA ARG A 152 -0.73 12.00 -14.44
C ARG A 152 -1.79 11.28 -13.59
N LYS A 153 -1.71 9.96 -13.37
CA LYS A 153 -2.57 9.24 -12.43
C LYS A 153 -1.99 9.23 -11.02
N ARG A 154 -2.84 9.45 -10.04
CA ARG A 154 -2.49 9.60 -8.62
C ARG A 154 -3.00 8.41 -7.82
N PHE A 155 -2.08 7.67 -7.23
CA PHE A 155 -2.31 6.46 -6.44
C PHE A 155 -2.03 6.77 -4.97
N TYR A 156 -3.04 6.73 -4.11
CA TYR A 156 -2.92 7.01 -2.69
C TYR A 156 -2.84 5.72 -1.88
N PHE A 157 -1.76 5.54 -1.14
CA PHE A 157 -1.52 4.47 -0.16
C PHE A 157 -1.60 5.12 1.22
N ALA A 158 -2.69 4.85 1.95
CA ALA A 158 -3.02 5.61 3.15
C ALA A 158 -2.11 5.31 4.35
N GLY A 159 -1.55 4.08 4.44
CA GLY A 159 -0.91 3.60 5.66
C GLY A 159 -1.93 3.44 6.80
N ASP A 160 -1.46 3.38 8.03
CA ASP A 160 -2.30 3.18 9.21
C ASP A 160 -2.84 4.50 9.74
N THR A 161 -4.02 4.86 9.25
CA THR A 161 -4.65 6.16 9.55
C THR A 161 -6.13 6.03 9.85
N GLU A 162 -6.68 7.04 10.51
CA GLU A 162 -8.10 7.32 10.49
C GLU A 162 -8.45 8.33 9.37
N GLY A 163 -9.73 8.65 9.20
CA GLY A 163 -10.22 9.62 8.21
C GLY A 163 -9.87 11.05 8.58
N THR A 164 -8.59 11.38 8.56
CA THR A 164 -8.05 12.68 8.96
C THR A 164 -8.57 13.83 8.10
N PRO A 165 -8.57 15.08 8.61
CA PRO A 165 -8.93 16.25 7.80
C PRO A 165 -8.11 16.36 6.51
N GLU A 166 -6.82 16.00 6.57
CA GLU A 166 -5.91 16.03 5.43
C GLU A 166 -6.29 14.97 4.38
N MET A 167 -6.64 13.73 4.80
CA MET A 167 -7.16 12.70 3.89
C MET A 167 -8.43 13.17 3.21
N ARG A 168 -9.40 13.70 3.98
CA ARG A 168 -10.70 14.18 3.47
C ARG A 168 -10.56 15.34 2.50
N ALA A 169 -9.50 16.13 2.60
CA ALA A 169 -9.20 17.26 1.73
C ALA A 169 -8.46 16.89 0.44
N LEU A 170 -8.06 15.62 0.25
CA LEU A 170 -7.36 15.17 -0.95
C LEU A 170 -8.21 15.44 -2.21
N LYS A 171 -7.54 15.70 -3.33
CA LYS A 171 -8.20 15.97 -4.63
C LYS A 171 -7.53 15.18 -5.73
N ASN A 172 -8.35 14.85 -6.74
CA ASN A 172 -7.87 14.21 -7.96
C ASN A 172 -7.10 12.89 -7.69
N ILE A 173 -7.62 12.07 -6.78
CA ILE A 173 -7.10 10.72 -6.54
C ILE A 173 -7.77 9.76 -7.51
N ASP A 174 -6.97 9.10 -8.36
CA ASP A 174 -7.49 8.09 -9.30
C ASP A 174 -7.72 6.75 -8.60
N VAL A 175 -6.79 6.34 -7.72
CA VAL A 175 -6.85 5.07 -7.02
C VAL A 175 -6.44 5.25 -5.57
N ALA A 176 -7.19 4.70 -4.63
CA ALA A 176 -6.88 4.76 -3.20
C ALA A 176 -6.86 3.38 -2.55
N PHE A 177 -5.92 3.15 -1.65
CA PHE A 177 -5.82 1.98 -0.77
C PHE A 177 -6.07 2.45 0.66
N ILE A 178 -7.19 1.99 1.28
CA ILE A 178 -7.71 2.52 2.54
C ILE A 178 -7.78 1.43 3.60
N PRO A 179 -7.17 1.65 4.79
CA PRO A 179 -7.17 0.67 5.86
C PRO A 179 -8.50 0.65 6.60
N MET A 180 -8.84 -0.53 7.17
CA MET A 180 -9.95 -0.69 8.11
C MET A 180 -9.66 -1.86 9.05
N ASN A 181 -8.84 -1.64 10.07
CA ASN A 181 -8.36 -2.66 11.00
C ASN A 181 -8.47 -2.17 12.46
N LEU A 182 -9.58 -2.47 13.13
CA LEU A 182 -9.73 -2.13 14.53
C LEU A 182 -8.83 -2.98 15.45
N PRO A 183 -8.33 -2.40 16.55
CA PRO A 183 -8.56 -1.03 17.05
C PRO A 183 -7.62 0.02 16.46
N TYR A 184 -6.80 -0.32 15.49
CA TYR A 184 -5.63 0.45 15.02
C TYR A 184 -5.99 1.57 14.04
N THR A 185 -7.00 1.37 13.19
CA THR A 185 -7.39 2.34 12.16
C THR A 185 -8.89 2.66 12.21
N MET A 186 -9.68 2.26 11.22
CA MET A 186 -11.08 2.64 11.06
C MET A 186 -12.02 1.43 11.07
N THR A 187 -13.30 1.66 11.39
CA THR A 187 -14.36 0.73 10.98
C THR A 187 -14.59 0.84 9.47
N PRO A 188 -15.22 -0.18 8.83
CA PRO A 188 -15.63 -0.08 7.44
C PRO A 188 -16.49 1.16 7.13
N GLN A 189 -17.41 1.54 8.03
CA GLN A 189 -18.27 2.73 7.88
C GLN A 189 -17.45 4.03 7.96
N ALA A 190 -16.51 4.15 8.92
CA ALA A 190 -15.68 5.34 9.05
C ALA A 190 -14.74 5.49 7.85
N ALA A 191 -14.21 4.38 7.33
CA ALA A 191 -13.40 4.36 6.11
C ALA A 191 -14.21 4.82 4.88
N ALA A 192 -15.44 4.32 4.73
CA ALA A 192 -16.34 4.73 3.65
C ALA A 192 -16.71 6.22 3.75
N ASP A 193 -16.96 6.73 4.96
CA ASP A 193 -17.25 8.15 5.17
C ASP A 193 -16.05 9.05 4.79
N ALA A 194 -14.83 8.64 5.13
CA ALA A 194 -13.62 9.33 4.69
C ALA A 194 -13.49 9.32 3.16
N VAL A 195 -13.71 8.16 2.52
CA VAL A 195 -13.63 7.98 1.07
C VAL A 195 -14.65 8.86 0.34
N ARG A 196 -15.88 8.99 0.84
CA ARG A 196 -16.88 9.92 0.28
C ARG A 196 -16.37 11.36 0.21
N ALA A 197 -15.60 11.80 1.20
CA ALA A 197 -15.14 13.19 1.28
C ALA A 197 -14.12 13.56 0.20
N PHE A 198 -13.16 12.67 -0.11
CA PHE A 198 -12.14 12.94 -1.14
C PHE A 198 -12.43 12.29 -2.50
N HIS A 199 -13.41 11.41 -2.58
CA HIS A 199 -14.04 10.86 -3.77
C HIS A 199 -13.05 10.36 -4.84
N PRO A 200 -12.30 9.29 -4.61
CA PRO A 200 -11.39 8.73 -5.61
C PRO A 200 -12.18 8.02 -6.72
N ALA A 201 -11.59 7.85 -7.90
CA ALA A 201 -12.25 7.11 -8.98
C ALA A 201 -12.36 5.60 -8.66
N VAL A 202 -11.31 5.03 -8.07
CA VAL A 202 -11.23 3.62 -7.67
C VAL A 202 -10.75 3.53 -6.22
N VAL A 203 -11.33 2.62 -5.43
CA VAL A 203 -10.86 2.36 -4.06
C VAL A 203 -10.76 0.88 -3.76
N TYR A 204 -9.68 0.52 -3.07
CA TYR A 204 -9.42 -0.80 -2.52
C TYR A 204 -9.41 -0.74 -1.00
N PRO A 205 -10.28 -1.48 -0.29
CA PRO A 205 -10.02 -1.79 1.10
C PRO A 205 -8.79 -2.70 1.19
N TYR A 206 -7.81 -2.32 2.00
CA TYR A 206 -6.64 -3.12 2.32
C TYR A 206 -6.39 -3.05 3.84
N HIS A 207 -5.43 -3.78 4.39
CA HIS A 207 -5.15 -3.74 5.84
C HIS A 207 -6.44 -3.86 6.67
N TYR A 208 -7.30 -4.86 6.35
CA TYR A 208 -8.66 -4.96 6.91
C TYR A 208 -8.85 -6.17 7.83
N ARG A 209 -7.78 -6.82 8.31
CA ARG A 209 -7.84 -8.07 9.07
C ARG A 209 -9.06 -8.15 10.01
N GLY A 210 -9.94 -9.13 9.78
CA GLY A 210 -11.13 -9.36 10.61
C GLY A 210 -12.30 -8.41 10.37
N GLN A 211 -12.19 -7.41 9.47
CA GLN A 211 -13.30 -6.52 9.14
C GLN A 211 -14.04 -7.00 7.88
N ASP A 212 -15.35 -6.77 7.85
CA ASP A 212 -16.18 -7.09 6.67
C ASP A 212 -16.12 -5.98 5.62
N THR A 213 -15.32 -6.21 4.58
CA THR A 213 -15.17 -5.26 3.46
C THR A 213 -16.44 -5.07 2.63
N LYS A 214 -17.44 -5.97 2.73
CA LYS A 214 -18.73 -5.80 2.06
C LYS A 214 -19.53 -4.65 2.67
N VAL A 215 -19.39 -4.41 3.98
CA VAL A 215 -19.99 -3.26 4.64
C VAL A 215 -19.43 -1.96 4.04
N PHE A 216 -18.10 -1.86 3.87
CA PHE A 216 -17.47 -0.73 3.21
C PHE A 216 -17.99 -0.52 1.79
N ALA A 217 -18.08 -1.59 0.99
CA ALA A 217 -18.59 -1.50 -0.39
C ALA A 217 -20.04 -1.02 -0.43
N LYS A 218 -20.90 -1.56 0.44
CA LYS A 218 -22.31 -1.16 0.54
C LYS A 218 -22.48 0.31 0.87
N GLU A 219 -21.67 0.86 1.77
CA GLU A 219 -21.68 2.28 2.14
C GLU A 219 -21.35 3.22 0.97
N LEU A 220 -20.67 2.71 -0.07
CA LEU A 220 -20.23 3.47 -1.23
C LEU A 220 -21.06 3.16 -2.50
N GLU A 221 -22.13 2.36 -2.39
CA GLU A 221 -23.00 2.07 -3.52
C GLU A 221 -23.65 3.34 -4.08
N GLY A 222 -23.72 3.43 -5.41
CA GLY A 222 -24.47 4.48 -6.13
C GLY A 222 -23.82 5.86 -6.15
N ILE A 223 -22.63 6.04 -5.55
CA ILE A 223 -21.98 7.36 -5.50
C ILE A 223 -20.89 7.58 -6.57
N GLY A 224 -20.72 6.64 -7.52
CA GLY A 224 -19.80 6.82 -8.65
C GLY A 224 -18.34 6.45 -8.35
N ILE A 225 -18.07 5.75 -7.25
CA ILE A 225 -16.75 5.22 -6.90
C ILE A 225 -16.70 3.72 -7.26
N ASP A 226 -15.68 3.29 -8.00
CA ASP A 226 -15.43 1.88 -8.29
C ASP A 226 -14.75 1.21 -7.06
N VAL A 227 -15.53 0.47 -6.27
CA VAL A 227 -15.03 -0.26 -5.09
C VAL A 227 -14.59 -1.65 -5.51
N ARG A 228 -13.31 -1.93 -5.35
CA ARG A 228 -12.72 -3.21 -5.75
C ARG A 228 -12.29 -4.03 -4.55
N LEU A 229 -13.07 -5.06 -4.23
CA LEU A 229 -12.72 -6.01 -3.16
C LEU A 229 -11.71 -7.02 -3.68
N ARG A 230 -10.61 -7.21 -2.93
CA ARG A 230 -9.59 -8.23 -3.20
C ARG A 230 -9.28 -8.98 -1.92
N ASP A 231 -8.88 -10.23 -2.05
CA ASP A 231 -8.44 -10.99 -0.89
C ASP A 231 -6.95 -10.72 -0.63
N TRP A 232 -6.69 -9.85 0.36
CA TRP A 232 -5.34 -9.51 0.82
C TRP A 232 -4.74 -10.57 1.75
N TYR A 233 -5.49 -11.64 2.06
CA TYR A 233 -5.10 -12.67 3.02
C TYR A 233 -5.21 -14.08 2.42
N ALA A 234 -5.40 -14.22 1.11
CA ALA A 234 -5.34 -15.49 0.40
C ALA A 234 -3.99 -16.17 0.70
N LYS A 235 -4.06 -17.48 0.95
CA LYS A 235 -2.90 -18.32 1.25
C LYS A 235 -2.37 -19.00 -0.02
#